data_0594636efe9b3f6993c780fc8cd7475c
#
_entry.id   0594636efe9b3f6993c780fc8cd7475c
#
_cell.length_a   1.000
_cell.length_b   1.000
_cell.length_c   1.000
_cell.angle_alpha   90.00
_cell.angle_beta   90.00
_cell.angle_gamma   90.00
#
_symmetry.space_group_name_H-M   'P 1'
#
loop_
_entity.id
_entity.type
_entity.pdbx_description
1 polymer ?
#
loop_
_entity_poly.entity_id
_entity_poly.type
_entity_poly.pdbx_seq_one_letter_code
_entity_poly.pdbx_strand_id
1 'polypeptide(L)'
;MYRTMGIEPPQALTADNVIYDYFNRSYRSFATLFFLAAFSLCTIAGYIFNGRSFKGFRHLVTDTGYSSNFAEKYGMPLCLINIGCYGFLFLLYIHLITHFTEGAGFTGPTIGVTVAALTFSAMGQHPRNVWPILAGYLLLYLVTLVLCRMDGREIAWTISTQGYINGVAFATGLCPIVGRYGIRAGLAAGFMCASMCTATSALHGGLVLYNGGFTAGTTALILL
;
A
#
# COMPACT_ATOMS: atom_id res chain seq x y z
N MET A 1 -15.00 -3.94 -23.10
CA MET A 1 -16.08 -2.96 -23.35
C MET A 1 -15.68 -1.96 -24.44
N TYR A 2 -14.68 -1.09 -24.28
CA TYR A 2 -14.30 -0.12 -25.34
C TYR A 2 -13.91 -0.74 -26.66
N ARG A 3 -13.10 -1.82 -26.69
CA ARG A 3 -12.69 -2.52 -27.91
C ARG A 3 -13.86 -3.14 -28.68
N THR A 4 -14.88 -3.65 -27.98
CA THR A 4 -16.09 -4.23 -28.63
C THR A 4 -17.00 -3.18 -29.23
N MET A 5 -16.86 -1.93 -28.84
CA MET A 5 -17.61 -0.78 -29.38
C MET A 5 -16.82 -0.01 -30.45
N GLY A 6 -15.60 -0.44 -30.79
CA GLY A 6 -14.72 0.32 -31.71
C GLY A 6 -14.26 1.67 -31.18
N ILE A 7 -14.39 1.90 -29.86
CA ILE A 7 -14.00 3.15 -29.20
C ILE A 7 -12.62 2.92 -28.57
N GLU A 8 -11.66 3.76 -28.90
CA GLU A 8 -10.38 3.75 -28.20
C GLU A 8 -10.60 4.09 -26.72
N PRO A 9 -9.98 3.32 -25.78
CA PRO A 9 -10.09 3.65 -24.36
C PRO A 9 -9.56 5.06 -24.13
N PRO A 10 -10.21 5.85 -23.26
CA PRO A 10 -9.72 7.19 -22.95
C PRO A 10 -8.25 7.14 -22.55
N GLN A 11 -7.41 7.93 -23.20
CA GLN A 11 -5.97 8.02 -22.87
C GLN A 11 -5.72 8.32 -21.38
N ALA A 12 -6.74 8.86 -20.69
CA ALA A 12 -6.73 9.12 -19.25
C ALA A 12 -6.44 7.89 -18.35
N LEU A 13 -6.49 6.69 -18.90
CA LEU A 13 -6.21 5.44 -18.18
C LEU A 13 -4.74 4.97 -18.30
N THR A 14 -3.91 5.66 -19.06
CA THR A 14 -2.50 5.32 -19.24
C THR A 14 -1.59 6.16 -18.34
N ALA A 15 -0.44 5.59 -17.92
CA ALA A 15 0.51 6.27 -17.05
C ALA A 15 1.10 7.57 -17.67
N ASP A 16 1.22 7.63 -18.98
CA ASP A 16 1.79 8.76 -19.76
C ASP A 16 0.76 9.83 -20.08
N ASN A 17 -0.40 9.79 -19.45
CA ASN A 17 -1.49 10.67 -19.80
C ASN A 17 -1.35 12.04 -19.12
N VAL A 18 -1.60 13.10 -19.90
CA VAL A 18 -1.60 14.50 -19.45
C VAL A 18 -2.50 14.71 -18.21
N ILE A 19 -3.62 13.98 -18.10
CA ILE A 19 -4.53 14.07 -16.95
C ILE A 19 -3.87 13.50 -15.68
N TYR A 20 -3.19 12.35 -15.76
CA TYR A 20 -2.46 11.79 -14.62
C TYR A 20 -1.31 12.71 -14.19
N ASP A 21 -0.59 13.27 -15.14
CA ASP A 21 0.50 14.22 -14.84
C ASP A 21 -0.06 15.49 -14.18
N TYR A 22 -1.17 16.04 -14.71
CA TYR A 22 -1.85 17.18 -14.12
C TYR A 22 -2.30 16.90 -12.69
N PHE A 23 -2.98 15.78 -12.44
CA PHE A 23 -3.42 15.40 -11.10
C PHE A 23 -2.22 15.16 -10.16
N ASN A 24 -1.21 14.45 -10.62
CA ASN A 24 -0.02 14.18 -9.81
C ASN A 24 0.69 15.49 -9.42
N ARG A 25 0.86 16.43 -10.32
CA ARG A 25 1.48 17.73 -10.05
C ARG A 25 0.60 18.61 -9.17
N SER A 26 -0.69 18.72 -9.49
CA SER A 26 -1.59 19.66 -8.81
C SER A 26 -1.99 19.18 -7.42
N TYR A 27 -2.22 17.89 -7.23
CA TYR A 27 -2.72 17.35 -5.97
C TYR A 27 -1.65 16.72 -5.09
N ARG A 28 -0.44 16.43 -5.60
CA ARG A 28 0.63 15.81 -4.81
C ARG A 28 0.94 16.61 -3.55
N SER A 29 1.18 17.92 -3.69
CA SER A 29 1.51 18.78 -2.55
C SER A 29 0.36 18.89 -1.58
N PHE A 30 -0.87 19.07 -2.07
CA PHE A 30 -2.07 19.12 -1.24
C PHE A 30 -2.29 17.82 -0.50
N ALA A 31 -2.30 16.68 -1.18
CA ALA A 31 -2.50 15.36 -0.57
C ALA A 31 -1.41 15.05 0.46
N THR A 32 -0.15 15.38 0.15
CA THR A 32 0.97 15.22 1.07
C THR A 32 0.76 16.02 2.34
N LEU A 33 0.46 17.32 2.22
CA LEU A 33 0.24 18.19 3.39
C LEU A 33 -0.98 17.74 4.20
N PHE A 34 -2.06 17.37 3.53
CA PHE A 34 -3.27 16.85 4.17
C PHE A 34 -2.96 15.59 4.98
N PHE A 35 -2.30 14.61 4.39
CA PHE A 35 -1.97 13.36 5.09
C PHE A 35 -0.93 13.56 6.18
N LEU A 36 0.09 14.40 5.96
CA LEU A 36 1.05 14.75 7.01
C LEU A 36 0.34 15.39 8.22
N ALA A 37 -0.57 16.33 7.97
CA ALA A 37 -1.34 16.97 9.04
C ALA A 37 -2.25 15.96 9.76
N ALA A 38 -2.98 15.12 9.01
CA ALA A 38 -3.88 14.12 9.58
C ALA A 38 -3.13 13.08 10.43
N PHE A 39 -1.99 12.55 9.94
CA PHE A 39 -1.19 11.57 10.68
C PHE A 39 -0.50 12.18 11.88
N SER A 40 -0.02 13.43 11.77
CA SER A 40 0.51 14.18 12.90
C SER A 40 -0.56 14.40 13.97
N LEU A 41 -1.76 14.80 13.55
CA LEU A 41 -2.88 14.99 14.46
C LEU A 41 -3.25 13.70 15.19
N CYS A 42 -3.36 12.57 14.48
CA CYS A 42 -3.61 11.26 15.10
C CYS A 42 -2.53 10.90 16.10
N THR A 43 -1.26 11.06 15.73
CA THR A 43 -0.13 10.74 16.62
C THR A 43 -0.11 11.63 17.86
N ILE A 44 -0.29 12.94 17.68
CA ILE A 44 -0.29 13.93 18.77
C ILE A 44 -1.49 13.71 19.70
N ALA A 45 -2.69 13.53 19.15
CA ALA A 45 -3.88 13.24 19.93
C ALA A 45 -3.71 11.95 20.73
N GLY A 46 -3.26 10.88 20.06
CA GLY A 46 -2.97 9.61 20.74
C GLY A 46 -1.95 9.76 21.86
N TYR A 47 -0.87 10.50 21.62
CA TYR A 47 0.15 10.79 22.65
C TYR A 47 -0.42 11.56 23.85
N ILE A 48 -1.22 12.60 23.60
CA ILE A 48 -1.85 13.40 24.65
C ILE A 48 -2.82 12.52 25.48
N PHE A 49 -3.71 11.78 24.81
CA PHE A 49 -4.69 10.92 25.47
C PHE A 49 -4.05 9.70 26.17
N ASN A 50 -2.85 9.30 25.78
CA ASN A 50 -2.05 8.27 26.46
C ASN A 50 -1.22 8.82 27.64
N GLY A 51 -1.63 9.94 28.22
CA GLY A 51 -0.92 10.56 29.33
C GLY A 51 0.44 11.15 28.95
N ARG A 52 0.56 11.69 27.74
CA ARG A 52 1.80 12.23 27.14
C ARG A 52 2.95 11.22 27.13
N SER A 53 2.65 9.98 26.79
CA SER A 53 3.61 8.88 26.81
C SER A 53 3.40 7.91 25.63
N PHE A 54 4.47 7.32 25.15
CA PHE A 54 4.43 6.16 24.22
C PHE A 54 4.42 4.80 24.96
N LYS A 55 4.18 4.81 26.28
CA LYS A 55 4.13 3.57 27.06
C LYS A 55 3.05 2.65 26.51
N GLY A 56 3.39 1.39 26.29
CA GLY A 56 2.49 0.39 25.68
C GLY A 56 2.61 0.28 24.16
N PHE A 57 3.08 1.31 23.43
CA PHE A 57 3.19 1.25 21.97
C PHE A 57 4.12 0.13 21.48
N ARG A 58 5.21 -0.16 22.24
CA ARG A 58 6.08 -1.29 21.92
C ARG A 58 5.34 -2.63 21.91
N HIS A 59 4.39 -2.83 22.82
CA HIS A 59 3.57 -4.04 22.83
C HIS A 59 2.66 -4.14 21.62
N LEU A 60 2.04 -3.02 21.22
CA LEU A 60 1.22 -2.95 20.01
C LEU A 60 2.03 -3.34 18.77
N VAL A 61 3.21 -2.75 18.54
CA VAL A 61 4.03 -3.04 17.35
C VAL A 61 4.73 -4.41 17.37
N THR A 62 4.55 -5.18 18.44
CA THR A 62 4.99 -6.59 18.52
C THR A 62 3.84 -7.57 18.39
N ASP A 63 2.61 -7.09 18.25
CA ASP A 63 1.43 -7.92 17.97
C ASP A 63 1.58 -8.65 16.64
N THR A 64 1.04 -9.85 16.53
CA THR A 64 1.05 -10.60 15.27
C THR A 64 0.15 -9.96 14.21
N GLY A 65 -0.84 -9.17 14.63
CA GLY A 65 -1.87 -8.58 13.77
C GLY A 65 -2.97 -9.56 13.35
N TYR A 66 -2.94 -10.80 13.83
CA TYR A 66 -3.96 -11.78 13.50
C TYR A 66 -5.22 -11.56 14.32
N SER A 67 -6.34 -11.33 13.63
CA SER A 67 -7.66 -11.07 14.25
C SER A 67 -7.64 -10.05 15.39
N SER A 68 -6.80 -9.02 15.26
CA SER A 68 -6.58 -8.04 16.31
C SER A 68 -7.43 -6.79 16.08
N ASN A 69 -8.18 -6.38 17.12
CA ASN A 69 -8.77 -5.06 17.21
C ASN A 69 -7.90 -4.22 18.18
N PHE A 70 -7.11 -3.32 17.65
CA PHE A 70 -6.17 -2.54 18.47
C PHE A 70 -6.84 -1.52 19.38
N ALA A 71 -8.02 -1.01 19.00
CA ALA A 71 -8.77 -0.11 19.87
C ALA A 71 -9.28 -0.82 21.14
N GLU A 72 -9.72 -2.06 21.00
CA GLU A 72 -10.15 -2.89 22.15
C GLU A 72 -8.98 -3.41 22.97
N LYS A 73 -7.92 -3.89 22.29
CA LYS A 73 -6.82 -4.59 22.94
C LYS A 73 -5.83 -3.65 23.64
N TYR A 74 -5.56 -2.50 23.04
CA TYR A 74 -4.54 -1.55 23.52
C TYR A 74 -5.11 -0.18 23.90
N GLY A 75 -6.39 0.05 23.63
CA GLY A 75 -7.06 1.32 23.84
C GLY A 75 -6.91 2.29 22.66
N MET A 76 -7.89 3.18 22.54
CA MET A 76 -7.96 4.19 21.46
C MET A 76 -6.71 5.08 21.36
N PRO A 77 -6.07 5.53 22.48
CA PRO A 77 -4.89 6.37 22.38
C PRO A 77 -3.73 5.70 21.64
N LEU A 78 -3.40 4.45 21.95
CA LEU A 78 -2.34 3.71 21.27
C LEU A 78 -2.72 3.36 19.82
N CYS A 79 -4.00 3.09 19.56
CA CYS A 79 -4.51 2.90 18.20
C CYS A 79 -4.30 4.16 17.36
N LEU A 80 -4.58 5.36 17.87
CA LEU A 80 -4.34 6.63 17.20
C LEU A 80 -2.85 6.86 16.90
N ILE A 81 -1.97 6.57 17.85
CA ILE A 81 -0.51 6.64 17.61
C ILE A 81 -0.14 5.69 16.45
N ASN A 82 -0.70 4.48 16.46
CA ASN A 82 -0.43 3.49 15.41
C ASN A 82 -0.91 3.96 14.04
N ILE A 83 -2.13 4.52 13.95
CA ILE A 83 -2.69 5.09 12.71
C ILE A 83 -1.72 6.14 12.13
N GLY A 84 -1.22 7.05 12.97
CA GLY A 84 -0.27 8.06 12.53
C GLY A 84 1.05 7.47 12.05
N CYS A 85 1.67 6.60 12.84
CA CYS A 85 2.95 5.97 12.50
C CYS A 85 2.84 5.08 11.23
N TYR A 86 1.76 4.33 11.10
CA TYR A 86 1.47 3.53 9.91
C TYR A 86 1.24 4.43 8.69
N GLY A 87 0.46 5.50 8.86
CA GLY A 87 0.19 6.47 7.81
C GLY A 87 1.46 7.13 7.27
N PHE A 88 2.38 7.52 8.14
CA PHE A 88 3.70 8.06 7.73
C PHE A 88 4.51 7.03 6.93
N LEU A 89 4.54 5.76 7.35
CA LEU A 89 5.22 4.71 6.61
C LEU A 89 4.61 4.55 5.21
N PHE A 90 3.28 4.49 5.11
CA PHE A 90 2.59 4.32 3.84
C PHE A 90 2.78 5.53 2.91
N LEU A 91 2.68 6.74 3.46
CA LEU A 91 2.93 7.97 2.72
C LEU A 91 4.39 8.04 2.20
N LEU A 92 5.35 7.67 3.03
CA LEU A 92 6.76 7.56 2.64
C LEU A 92 6.94 6.57 1.48
N TYR A 93 6.28 5.41 1.55
CA TYR A 93 6.32 4.41 0.48
C TYR A 93 5.78 4.98 -0.84
N ILE A 94 4.61 5.64 -0.83
CA ILE A 94 4.04 6.26 -2.03
C ILE A 94 4.99 7.33 -2.59
N HIS A 95 5.58 8.18 -1.74
CA HIS A 95 6.56 9.16 -2.19
C HIS A 95 7.80 8.51 -2.78
N LEU A 96 8.31 7.45 -2.18
CA LEU A 96 9.48 6.73 -2.66
C LEU A 96 9.24 6.18 -4.08
N ILE A 97 8.16 5.43 -4.27
CA ILE A 97 7.88 4.82 -5.58
C ILE A 97 7.60 5.88 -6.66
N THR A 98 6.87 6.95 -6.33
CA THR A 98 6.55 8.03 -7.28
C THR A 98 7.69 9.00 -7.53
N HIS A 99 8.75 8.96 -6.73
CA HIS A 99 9.98 9.73 -6.97
C HIS A 99 10.89 9.02 -7.97
N PHE A 100 11.00 7.69 -7.87
CA PHE A 100 11.94 6.90 -8.68
C PHE A 100 11.31 6.30 -9.94
N THR A 101 9.97 6.32 -10.06
CA THR A 101 9.28 5.77 -11.22
C THR A 101 8.12 6.66 -11.65
N GLU A 102 7.89 6.71 -12.95
CA GLU A 102 6.73 7.40 -13.52
C GLU A 102 5.46 6.56 -13.36
N GLY A 103 4.35 7.21 -13.00
CA GLY A 103 3.08 6.50 -12.81
C GLY A 103 1.95 7.37 -12.27
N ALA A 104 0.96 6.74 -11.67
CA ALA A 104 -0.30 7.38 -11.26
C ALA A 104 -0.12 8.44 -10.15
N GLY A 105 0.84 8.26 -9.25
CA GLY A 105 1.09 9.22 -8.17
C GLY A 105 -0.10 9.43 -7.24
N PHE A 106 -0.36 10.69 -6.86
CA PHE A 106 -1.42 11.09 -5.93
C PHE A 106 -2.76 11.36 -6.64
N THR A 107 -3.27 10.38 -7.34
CA THR A 107 -4.62 10.41 -7.95
C THR A 107 -5.72 10.26 -6.92
N GLY A 108 -6.98 10.48 -7.31
CA GLY A 108 -8.14 10.19 -6.46
C GLY A 108 -8.17 8.77 -5.91
N PRO A 109 -7.98 7.72 -6.73
CA PRO A 109 -7.85 6.35 -6.26
C PRO A 109 -6.71 6.16 -5.24
N THR A 110 -5.53 6.76 -5.44
CA THR A 110 -4.41 6.69 -4.50
C THR A 110 -4.78 7.30 -3.14
N ILE A 111 -5.45 8.46 -3.14
CA ILE A 111 -5.97 9.09 -1.93
C ILE A 111 -6.97 8.17 -1.24
N GLY A 112 -7.91 7.60 -1.99
CA GLY A 112 -8.93 6.68 -1.47
C GLY A 112 -8.34 5.43 -0.82
N VAL A 113 -7.38 4.76 -1.48
CA VAL A 113 -6.74 3.56 -0.91
C VAL A 113 -5.80 3.90 0.26
N THR A 114 -5.23 5.10 0.30
CA THR A 114 -4.47 5.56 1.48
C THR A 114 -5.39 5.69 2.69
N VAL A 115 -6.57 6.29 2.54
CA VAL A 115 -7.58 6.36 3.60
C VAL A 115 -8.05 4.96 4.01
N ALA A 116 -8.33 4.07 3.04
CA ALA A 116 -8.70 2.68 3.34
C ALA A 116 -7.60 1.93 4.12
N ALA A 117 -6.34 2.09 3.73
CA ALA A 117 -5.20 1.48 4.42
C ALA A 117 -5.10 1.92 5.89
N LEU A 118 -5.48 3.17 6.19
CA LEU A 118 -5.50 3.66 7.58
C LEU A 118 -6.51 2.93 8.45
N THR A 119 -7.69 2.59 7.91
CA THR A 119 -8.70 1.85 8.68
C THR A 119 -8.18 0.46 9.07
N PHE A 120 -7.37 -0.16 8.21
CA PHE A 120 -6.76 -1.45 8.51
C PHE A 120 -5.73 -1.38 9.63
N SER A 121 -5.12 -0.21 9.87
CA SER A 121 -4.17 -0.04 10.97
C SER A 121 -4.81 -0.20 12.36
N ALA A 122 -6.11 -0.01 12.49
CA ALA A 122 -6.86 -0.35 13.70
C ALA A 122 -7.10 -1.86 13.85
N MET A 123 -6.97 -2.62 12.76
CA MET A 123 -7.30 -4.05 12.65
C MET A 123 -6.05 -4.95 12.58
N GLY A 124 -4.99 -4.59 13.27
CA GLY A 124 -3.80 -5.44 13.39
C GLY A 124 -2.58 -5.01 12.58
N GLN A 125 -2.72 -4.04 11.71
CA GLN A 125 -1.60 -3.54 10.93
C GLN A 125 -0.82 -2.48 11.71
N HIS A 126 0.51 -2.56 11.68
CA HIS A 126 1.42 -1.57 12.27
C HIS A 126 2.73 -1.51 11.46
N PRO A 127 3.54 -0.46 11.62
CA PRO A 127 4.73 -0.29 10.78
C PRO A 127 5.64 -1.52 10.71
N ARG A 128 5.83 -2.24 11.82
CA ARG A 128 6.76 -3.36 11.90
C ARG A 128 6.30 -4.59 11.12
N ASN A 129 4.97 -4.86 11.02
CA ASN A 129 4.47 -6.03 10.30
C ASN A 129 4.07 -5.71 8.85
N VAL A 130 4.03 -4.44 8.47
CA VAL A 130 3.65 -4.01 7.12
C VAL A 130 4.85 -3.73 6.23
N TRP A 131 5.93 -3.11 6.75
CA TRP A 131 7.08 -2.74 5.92
C TRP A 131 7.68 -3.90 5.11
N PRO A 132 7.72 -5.17 5.61
CA PRO A 132 8.28 -6.25 4.81
C PRO A 132 7.44 -6.57 3.57
N ILE A 133 6.12 -6.37 3.65
CA ILE A 133 5.21 -6.57 2.52
C ILE A 133 5.45 -5.48 1.47
N LEU A 134 5.56 -4.21 1.91
CA LEU A 134 5.91 -3.09 1.04
C LEU A 134 7.25 -3.33 0.33
N ALA A 135 8.25 -3.81 1.08
CA ALA A 135 9.56 -4.17 0.54
C ALA A 135 9.49 -5.34 -0.45
N GLY A 136 8.56 -6.29 -0.27
CA GLY A 136 8.30 -7.39 -1.21
C GLY A 136 7.84 -6.89 -2.59
N TYR A 137 6.96 -5.87 -2.61
CA TYR A 137 6.57 -5.19 -3.85
C TYR A 137 7.76 -4.52 -4.55
N LEU A 138 8.60 -3.79 -3.78
CA LEU A 138 9.82 -3.18 -4.32
C LEU A 138 10.79 -4.24 -4.84
N LEU A 139 10.92 -5.36 -4.15
CA LEU A 139 11.79 -6.45 -4.54
C LEU A 139 11.37 -7.03 -5.90
N LEU A 140 10.07 -7.24 -6.15
CA LEU A 140 9.58 -7.68 -7.46
C LEU A 140 10.01 -6.71 -8.55
N TYR A 141 9.80 -5.41 -8.34
CA TYR A 141 10.18 -4.39 -9.31
C TYR A 141 11.68 -4.39 -9.59
N LEU A 142 12.51 -4.44 -8.55
CA LEU A 142 13.96 -4.48 -8.68
C LEU A 142 14.46 -5.74 -9.41
N VAL A 143 13.90 -6.91 -9.08
CA VAL A 143 14.24 -8.17 -9.76
C VAL A 143 13.86 -8.08 -11.24
N THR A 144 12.67 -7.59 -11.56
CA THR A 144 12.23 -7.42 -12.95
C THR A 144 13.13 -6.44 -13.70
N LEU A 145 13.51 -5.33 -13.07
CA LEU A 145 14.40 -4.33 -13.65
C LEU A 145 15.78 -4.93 -14.00
N VAL A 146 16.35 -5.74 -13.08
CA VAL A 146 17.63 -6.41 -13.29
C VAL A 146 17.53 -7.42 -14.43
N LEU A 147 16.48 -8.26 -14.43
CA LEU A 147 16.28 -9.27 -15.48
C LEU A 147 16.09 -8.64 -16.87
N CYS A 148 15.28 -7.58 -16.96
CA CYS A 148 15.08 -6.86 -18.21
C CYS A 148 16.41 -6.26 -18.73
N ARG A 149 17.21 -5.66 -17.83
CA ARG A 149 18.52 -5.11 -18.22
C ARG A 149 19.50 -6.20 -18.71
N MET A 150 19.49 -7.38 -18.09
CA MET A 150 20.32 -8.50 -18.52
C MET A 150 19.92 -9.01 -19.91
N ASP A 151 18.63 -8.98 -20.23
CA ASP A 151 18.04 -9.38 -21.53
C ASP A 151 18.11 -8.27 -22.59
N GLY A 152 18.61 -7.08 -22.26
CA GLY A 152 18.62 -5.92 -23.17
C GLY A 152 17.22 -5.38 -23.47
N ARG A 153 16.24 -5.62 -22.61
CA ARG A 153 14.85 -5.16 -22.75
C ARG A 153 14.58 -4.00 -21.79
N GLU A 154 13.66 -3.14 -22.19
CA GLU A 154 13.09 -2.14 -21.28
C GLU A 154 11.98 -2.76 -20.44
N ILE A 155 11.82 -2.28 -19.20
CA ILE A 155 10.73 -2.69 -18.33
C ILE A 155 9.43 -2.06 -18.82
N ALA A 156 8.40 -2.88 -19.06
CA ALA A 156 7.12 -2.45 -19.62
C ALA A 156 6.12 -1.91 -18.58
N TRP A 157 6.51 -1.86 -17.30
CA TRP A 157 5.63 -1.41 -16.22
C TRP A 157 6.43 -0.74 -15.10
N THR A 158 5.73 0.03 -14.27
CA THR A 158 6.34 0.69 -13.09
C THR A 158 5.56 0.36 -11.83
N ILE A 159 6.28 0.35 -10.69
CA ILE A 159 5.69 0.08 -9.38
C ILE A 159 4.69 1.16 -8.93
N SER A 160 4.74 2.35 -9.53
CA SER A 160 3.84 3.47 -9.24
C SER A 160 2.60 3.51 -10.12
N THR A 161 2.35 2.49 -10.96
CA THR A 161 1.06 2.40 -11.66
C THR A 161 -0.08 2.20 -10.67
N GLN A 162 -1.27 2.67 -11.02
CA GLN A 162 -2.43 2.63 -10.12
C GLN A 162 -2.75 1.22 -9.63
N GLY A 163 -2.55 0.20 -10.48
CA GLY A 163 -2.76 -1.20 -10.13
C GLY A 163 -1.88 -1.67 -8.98
N TYR A 164 -0.59 -1.31 -9.00
CA TYR A 164 0.35 -1.65 -7.92
C TYR A 164 0.12 -0.84 -6.66
N ILE A 165 -0.21 0.45 -6.77
CA ILE A 165 -0.55 1.30 -5.61
C ILE A 165 -1.78 0.74 -4.88
N ASN A 166 -2.84 0.40 -5.63
CA ASN A 166 -4.02 -0.22 -5.05
C ASN A 166 -3.71 -1.61 -4.47
N GLY A 167 -2.95 -2.40 -5.23
CA GLY A 167 -2.55 -3.75 -4.81
C GLY A 167 -1.79 -3.75 -3.50
N VAL A 168 -0.79 -2.89 -3.33
CA VAL A 168 0.02 -2.81 -2.12
C VAL A 168 -0.77 -2.35 -0.91
N ALA A 169 -1.73 -1.43 -1.09
CA ALA A 169 -2.58 -0.97 0.01
C ALA A 169 -3.39 -2.12 0.62
N PHE A 170 -3.94 -3.01 -0.20
CA PHE A 170 -4.65 -4.20 0.27
C PHE A 170 -3.72 -5.32 0.71
N ALA A 171 -2.54 -5.46 0.09
CA ALA A 171 -1.54 -6.45 0.48
C ALA A 171 -1.03 -6.27 1.91
N THR A 172 -1.14 -5.07 2.47
CA THR A 172 -0.83 -4.83 3.89
C THR A 172 -1.66 -5.71 4.83
N GLY A 173 -2.82 -6.21 4.38
CA GLY A 173 -3.62 -7.22 5.08
C GLY A 173 -2.91 -8.57 5.28
N LEU A 174 -1.79 -8.83 4.59
CA LEU A 174 -0.92 -10.01 4.83
C LEU A 174 -0.03 -9.85 6.08
N CYS A 175 -0.17 -8.75 6.84
CA CYS A 175 0.61 -8.46 8.03
C CYS A 175 0.66 -9.60 9.08
N PRO A 176 -0.38 -10.46 9.26
CA PRO A 176 -0.29 -11.59 10.18
C PRO A 176 0.77 -12.63 9.77
N ILE A 177 1.06 -12.76 8.48
CA ILE A 177 2.15 -13.64 7.98
C ILE A 177 3.48 -13.13 8.51
N VAL A 178 3.71 -11.81 8.48
CA VAL A 178 4.91 -11.20 9.07
C VAL A 178 4.96 -11.42 10.57
N GLY A 179 3.84 -11.17 11.25
CA GLY A 179 3.76 -11.30 12.71
C GLY A 179 4.02 -12.71 13.20
N ARG A 180 3.60 -13.72 12.44
CA ARG A 180 3.74 -15.14 12.81
C ARG A 180 5.03 -15.79 12.31
N TYR A 181 5.44 -15.50 11.07
CA TYR A 181 6.54 -16.19 10.39
C TYR A 181 7.76 -15.30 10.13
N GLY A 182 7.68 -14.01 10.51
CA GLY A 182 8.79 -13.07 10.45
C GLY A 182 8.96 -12.37 9.09
N ILE A 183 10.03 -11.56 9.03
CA ILE A 183 10.31 -10.64 7.92
C ILE A 183 10.46 -11.37 6.57
N ARG A 184 11.14 -12.51 6.54
CA ARG A 184 11.38 -13.27 5.30
C ARG A 184 10.07 -13.74 4.66
N ALA A 185 9.14 -14.24 5.49
CA ALA A 185 7.82 -14.65 5.04
C ALA A 185 7.00 -13.45 4.53
N GLY A 186 7.13 -12.29 5.18
CA GLY A 186 6.49 -11.06 4.72
C GLY A 186 7.03 -10.55 3.38
N LEU A 187 8.35 -10.60 3.18
CA LEU A 187 8.97 -10.27 1.88
C LEU A 187 8.45 -11.20 0.78
N ALA A 188 8.43 -12.52 1.03
CA ALA A 188 7.91 -13.50 0.08
C ALA A 188 6.43 -13.28 -0.21
N ALA A 189 5.60 -13.01 0.82
CA ALA A 189 4.19 -12.72 0.66
C ALA A 189 3.94 -11.44 -0.16
N GLY A 190 4.69 -10.38 0.11
CA GLY A 190 4.63 -9.13 -0.66
C GLY A 190 5.06 -9.32 -2.12
N PHE A 191 6.15 -10.03 -2.35
CA PHE A 191 6.64 -10.37 -3.69
C PHE A 191 5.62 -11.19 -4.49
N MET A 192 5.07 -12.23 -3.89
CA MET A 192 4.08 -13.10 -4.51
C MET A 192 2.78 -12.35 -4.81
N CYS A 193 2.28 -11.56 -3.85
CA CYS A 193 1.10 -10.74 -4.04
C CYS A 193 1.29 -9.73 -5.18
N ALA A 194 2.45 -9.06 -5.23
CA ALA A 194 2.79 -8.13 -6.31
C ALA A 194 2.84 -8.82 -7.69
N SER A 195 3.40 -10.03 -7.78
CA SER A 195 3.51 -10.77 -9.05
C SER A 195 2.15 -11.14 -9.64
N MET A 196 1.14 -11.35 -8.80
CA MET A 196 -0.23 -11.67 -9.23
C MET A 196 -1.11 -10.44 -9.42
N CYS A 197 -0.74 -9.30 -8.84
CA CYS A 197 -1.57 -8.12 -8.71
C CYS A 197 -2.11 -7.60 -10.05
N THR A 198 -1.30 -7.55 -11.09
CA THR A 198 -1.73 -7.08 -12.42
C THR A 198 -2.36 -8.18 -13.27
N ALA A 199 -1.95 -9.44 -13.08
CA ALA A 199 -2.52 -10.56 -13.80
C ALA A 199 -3.99 -10.80 -13.44
N THR A 200 -4.35 -10.68 -12.16
CA THR A 200 -5.72 -10.84 -11.67
C THR A 200 -6.65 -9.72 -12.13
N SER A 201 -6.14 -8.55 -12.45
CA SER A 201 -6.92 -7.44 -13.03
C SER A 201 -7.61 -7.86 -14.35
N ALA A 202 -6.91 -8.59 -15.19
CA ALA A 202 -7.46 -9.08 -16.46
C ALA A 202 -8.64 -10.05 -16.26
N LEU A 203 -8.59 -10.89 -15.21
CA LEU A 203 -9.65 -11.85 -14.88
C LEU A 203 -10.94 -11.14 -14.41
N HIS A 204 -10.83 -9.94 -13.86
CA HIS A 204 -11.95 -9.16 -13.32
C HIS A 204 -12.35 -7.98 -14.24
N GLY A 205 -12.12 -8.11 -15.55
CA GLY A 205 -12.51 -7.09 -16.52
C GLY A 205 -11.76 -5.75 -16.39
N GLY A 206 -10.59 -5.77 -15.79
CA GLY A 206 -9.75 -4.57 -15.62
C GLY A 206 -10.13 -3.68 -14.42
N LEU A 207 -11.06 -4.12 -13.58
CA LEU A 207 -11.46 -3.37 -12.38
C LEU A 207 -10.38 -3.48 -11.30
N VAL A 208 -9.55 -2.47 -11.19
CA VAL A 208 -8.32 -2.43 -10.36
C VAL A 208 -8.60 -2.54 -8.87
N LEU A 209 -9.76 -2.12 -8.38
CA LEU A 209 -10.10 -2.15 -6.95
C LEU A 209 -10.25 -3.59 -6.40
N TYR A 210 -10.84 -4.51 -7.15
CA TYR A 210 -11.00 -5.90 -6.73
C TYR A 210 -9.68 -6.67 -6.70
N ASN A 211 -8.69 -6.19 -7.41
CA ASN A 211 -7.44 -6.88 -7.64
C ASN A 211 -6.60 -7.05 -6.37
N GLY A 212 -6.47 -6.00 -5.57
CA GLY A 212 -5.62 -6.00 -4.38
C GLY A 212 -6.10 -6.96 -3.29
N GLY A 213 -7.39 -6.93 -2.95
CA GLY A 213 -7.99 -7.81 -1.94
C GLY A 213 -7.98 -9.28 -2.36
N PHE A 214 -8.35 -9.56 -3.63
CA PHE A 214 -8.34 -10.91 -4.19
C PHE A 214 -6.92 -11.50 -4.20
N THR A 215 -5.93 -10.75 -4.67
CA THR A 215 -4.53 -11.22 -4.70
C THR A 215 -3.97 -11.43 -3.29
N ALA A 216 -4.27 -10.55 -2.35
CA ALA A 216 -3.84 -10.74 -0.97
C ALA A 216 -4.48 -12.01 -0.36
N GLY A 217 -5.78 -12.21 -0.56
CA GLY A 217 -6.48 -13.42 -0.11
C GLY A 217 -5.91 -14.69 -0.74
N THR A 218 -5.69 -14.70 -2.06
CA THR A 218 -5.05 -15.83 -2.77
C THR A 218 -3.64 -16.09 -2.28
N THR A 219 -2.83 -15.04 -2.07
CA THR A 219 -1.49 -15.17 -1.50
C THR A 219 -1.53 -15.80 -0.10
N ALA A 220 -2.47 -15.37 0.73
CA ALA A 220 -2.65 -15.96 2.06
C ALA A 220 -2.99 -17.45 1.99
N LEU A 221 -3.92 -17.85 1.09
CA LEU A 221 -4.30 -19.25 0.90
C LEU A 221 -3.15 -20.14 0.39
N ILE A 222 -2.23 -19.60 -0.40
CA ILE A 222 -1.10 -20.36 -0.92
C ILE A 222 0.01 -20.52 0.14
N LEU A 223 0.16 -19.54 1.03
CA LEU A 223 1.24 -19.52 2.03
C LEU A 223 0.86 -20.11 3.38
N LEU A 224 -0.42 -20.37 3.64
CA LEU A 224 -0.94 -20.94 4.90
C LEU A 224 -1.39 -22.38 4.72
#